data_7f83d29afbcf7f23f9a7a76149ce0126
#
_entry.id   7f83d29afbcf7f23f9a7a76149ce0126
#
_cell.length_a   1.000
_cell.length_b   1.000
_cell.length_c   1.000
_cell.angle_alpha   90.00
_cell.angle_beta   90.00
_cell.angle_gamma   90.00
#
_symmetry.space_group_name_H-M   'P 1'
#
loop_
_entity.id
_entity.type
_entity.pdbx_description
1 polymer ?
#
loop_
_entity_poly.entity_id
_entity_poly.type
_entity_poly.pdbx_seq_one_letter_code
_entity_poly.pdbx_strand_id
1 'polypeptide(L)'
;MARESEETATPHQSERAVLRLAVLEMGIYVSITLMAALTVAGDQNDSEFDVLAVVWGTALGVALAHWFASGLAGWLTGAGAEHKRVILAHLVAAIGVAGLVTLEVVLLPDSVERSGARFLTAACIGLISLGYSRALGASWARAIRVAAVALVLASLVAGIKYALGH
;
A
#
# COMPACT_ATOMS: atom_id res chain seq x y z
N MET A 1 -10.13 -18.98 -42.25
CA MET A 1 -11.12 -18.87 -41.16
C MET A 1 -10.46 -19.35 -39.89
N ALA A 2 -9.74 -18.46 -39.18
CA ALA A 2 -9.20 -18.71 -37.88
C ALA A 2 -10.24 -18.22 -36.87
N ARG A 3 -10.88 -19.15 -36.15
CA ARG A 3 -11.66 -18.80 -34.96
C ARG A 3 -10.64 -18.45 -33.88
N GLU A 4 -10.52 -17.18 -33.56
CA GLU A 4 -9.90 -16.71 -32.35
C GLU A 4 -10.63 -17.37 -31.18
N SER A 5 -9.90 -18.21 -30.47
CA SER A 5 -10.35 -18.77 -29.19
C SER A 5 -10.32 -17.63 -28.19
N GLU A 6 -11.43 -16.91 -28.05
CA GLU A 6 -11.68 -16.05 -26.87
C GLU A 6 -11.64 -16.98 -25.66
N GLU A 7 -10.47 -17.04 -25.04
CA GLU A 7 -10.25 -17.68 -23.75
C GLU A 7 -11.02 -16.90 -22.69
N THR A 8 -12.30 -17.23 -22.55
CA THR A 8 -13.18 -16.65 -21.53
C THR A 8 -12.63 -17.04 -20.17
N ALA A 9 -11.98 -16.11 -19.49
CA ALA A 9 -11.52 -16.27 -18.13
C ALA A 9 -12.68 -16.74 -17.25
N THR A 10 -12.46 -17.81 -16.47
CA THR A 10 -13.51 -18.33 -15.58
C THR A 10 -13.86 -17.28 -14.52
N PRO A 11 -15.13 -17.19 -14.07
CA PRO A 11 -15.57 -16.21 -13.07
C PRO A 11 -14.69 -16.16 -11.81
N HIS A 12 -14.17 -17.31 -11.38
CA HIS A 12 -13.25 -17.40 -10.25
C HIS A 12 -11.86 -16.80 -10.50
N GLN A 13 -11.39 -16.79 -11.74
CA GLN A 13 -10.11 -16.18 -12.09
C GLN A 13 -10.23 -14.66 -12.09
N SER A 14 -11.33 -14.11 -12.59
CA SER A 14 -11.59 -12.67 -12.58
C SER A 14 -11.76 -12.15 -11.14
N GLU A 15 -12.47 -12.84 -10.27
CA GLU A 15 -12.63 -12.46 -8.87
C GLU A 15 -11.28 -12.40 -8.11
N ARG A 16 -10.46 -13.44 -8.28
CA ARG A 16 -9.10 -13.45 -7.67
C ARG A 16 -8.20 -12.33 -8.18
N ALA A 17 -8.31 -11.98 -9.45
CA ALA A 17 -7.56 -10.87 -10.03
C ALA A 17 -7.98 -9.53 -9.41
N VAL A 18 -9.28 -9.29 -9.25
CA VAL A 18 -9.83 -8.08 -8.60
C VAL A 18 -9.36 -7.97 -7.15
N LEU A 19 -9.44 -9.05 -6.36
CA LEU A 19 -8.99 -9.04 -4.97
C LEU A 19 -7.48 -8.79 -4.85
N ARG A 20 -6.67 -9.40 -5.71
CA ARG A 20 -5.22 -9.15 -5.74
C ARG A 20 -4.92 -7.69 -6.08
N LEU A 21 -5.62 -7.12 -7.06
CA LEU A 21 -5.47 -5.72 -7.43
C LEU A 21 -5.81 -4.81 -6.24
N ALA A 22 -6.91 -5.06 -5.55
CA ALA A 22 -7.33 -4.30 -4.38
C ALA A 22 -6.28 -4.33 -3.25
N VAL A 23 -5.73 -5.51 -2.94
CA VAL A 23 -4.67 -5.65 -1.92
C VAL A 23 -3.42 -4.85 -2.30
N LEU A 24 -3.02 -4.92 -3.57
CA LEU A 24 -1.81 -4.24 -4.05
C LEU A 24 -1.98 -2.72 -4.08
N GLU A 25 -3.12 -2.24 -4.57
CA GLU A 25 -3.47 -0.82 -4.60
C GLU A 25 -3.41 -0.24 -3.18
N MET A 26 -4.09 -0.88 -2.24
CA MET A 26 -4.13 -0.43 -0.86
C MET A 26 -2.76 -0.54 -0.18
N GLY A 27 -2.01 -1.61 -0.43
CA GLY A 27 -0.67 -1.80 0.10
C GLY A 27 0.28 -0.69 -0.34
N ILE A 28 0.27 -0.32 -1.62
CA ILE A 28 1.06 0.80 -2.16
C ILE A 28 0.60 2.12 -1.54
N TYR A 29 -0.71 2.37 -1.51
CA TYR A 29 -1.27 3.61 -0.98
C TYR A 29 -0.91 3.82 0.50
N VAL A 30 -1.09 2.81 1.35
CA VAL A 30 -0.72 2.86 2.76
C VAL A 30 0.78 3.06 2.93
N SER A 31 1.61 2.35 2.14
CA SER A 31 3.08 2.51 2.21
C SER A 31 3.53 3.92 1.84
N ILE A 32 2.97 4.53 0.79
CA ILE A 32 3.27 5.92 0.41
C ILE A 32 2.86 6.89 1.53
N THR A 33 1.68 6.68 2.10
CA THR A 33 1.15 7.55 3.16
C THR A 33 1.96 7.42 4.44
N LEU A 34 2.37 6.21 4.81
CA LEU A 34 3.25 5.95 5.95
C LEU A 34 4.62 6.57 5.74
N MET A 35 5.23 6.41 4.56
CA MET A 35 6.51 7.03 4.25
C MET A 35 6.44 8.55 4.40
N ALA A 36 5.37 9.17 3.92
CA ALA A 36 5.14 10.60 4.08
C ALA A 36 4.93 11.01 5.54
N ALA A 37 4.15 10.25 6.32
CA ALA A 37 3.89 10.51 7.73
C ALA A 37 5.16 10.39 8.57
N LEU A 38 5.94 9.31 8.39
CA LEU A 38 7.20 9.08 9.09
C LEU A 38 8.29 10.11 8.71
N THR A 39 8.20 10.70 7.51
CA THR A 39 9.14 11.76 7.10
C THR A 39 8.87 13.05 7.87
N VAL A 40 7.62 13.39 8.11
CA VAL A 40 7.24 14.59 8.89
C VAL A 40 7.48 14.39 10.39
N ALA A 41 7.15 13.23 10.94
CA ALA A 41 7.33 12.92 12.36
C ALA A 41 8.82 12.82 12.79
N GLY A 42 9.73 12.67 11.86
CA GLY A 42 11.11 12.25 12.13
C GLY A 42 12.08 13.28 12.67
N ASP A 43 11.67 14.53 12.95
CA ASP A 43 12.57 15.58 13.44
C ASP A 43 12.47 15.84 14.96
N GLN A 44 11.55 15.17 15.65
CA GLN A 44 11.39 15.28 17.10
C GLN A 44 11.98 14.06 17.81
N ASN A 45 12.40 14.23 19.06
CA ASN A 45 12.92 13.16 19.94
C ASN A 45 11.78 12.21 20.38
N ASP A 46 11.09 11.61 19.41
CA ASP A 46 9.93 10.78 19.66
C ASP A 46 10.35 9.40 20.18
N SER A 47 9.59 8.87 21.11
CA SER A 47 9.77 7.51 21.63
C SER A 47 9.28 6.48 20.58
N GLU A 48 9.67 5.19 20.73
CA GLU A 48 9.10 4.08 19.94
C GLU A 48 7.58 4.13 19.87
N PHE A 49 6.94 4.51 20.98
CA PHE A 49 5.49 4.62 21.07
C PHE A 49 4.94 5.67 20.11
N ASP A 50 5.64 6.78 19.91
CA ASP A 50 5.21 7.85 19.00
C ASP A 50 5.30 7.39 17.54
N VAL A 51 6.37 6.66 17.19
CA VAL A 51 6.51 6.04 15.85
C VAL A 51 5.38 5.05 15.60
N LEU A 52 5.09 4.17 16.55
CA LEU A 52 3.99 3.21 16.44
C LEU A 52 2.62 3.90 16.35
N ALA A 53 2.42 4.96 17.12
CA ALA A 53 1.19 5.76 17.05
C ALA A 53 1.00 6.40 15.66
N VAL A 54 2.07 6.91 15.04
CA VAL A 54 2.04 7.44 13.67
C VAL A 54 1.74 6.33 12.66
N VAL A 55 2.38 5.17 12.78
CA VAL A 55 2.18 4.02 11.90
C VAL A 55 0.73 3.53 11.96
N TRP A 56 0.24 3.21 13.14
CA TRP A 56 -1.10 2.68 13.31
C TRP A 56 -2.18 3.73 13.09
N GLY A 57 -1.98 4.96 13.55
CA GLY A 57 -2.90 6.08 13.31
C GLY A 57 -3.08 6.35 11.82
N THR A 58 -1.98 6.37 11.07
CA THR A 58 -2.02 6.57 9.62
C THR A 58 -2.68 5.39 8.91
N ALA A 59 -2.27 4.15 9.19
CA ALA A 59 -2.80 2.97 8.52
C ALA A 59 -4.29 2.76 8.79
N LEU A 60 -4.73 2.91 10.04
CA LEU A 60 -6.13 2.80 10.44
C LEU A 60 -6.96 3.96 9.89
N GLY A 61 -6.45 5.19 9.93
CA GLY A 61 -7.11 6.37 9.37
C GLY A 61 -7.38 6.21 7.88
N VAL A 62 -6.37 5.77 7.12
CA VAL A 62 -6.50 5.48 5.69
C VAL A 62 -7.48 4.34 5.42
N ALA A 63 -7.38 3.25 6.18
CA ALA A 63 -8.26 2.08 6.03
C ALA A 63 -9.73 2.44 6.32
N LEU A 64 -9.98 3.21 7.39
CA LEU A 64 -11.32 3.66 7.76
C LEU A 64 -11.90 4.63 6.73
N ALA A 65 -11.11 5.61 6.27
CA ALA A 65 -11.54 6.55 5.23
C ALA A 65 -11.90 5.81 3.94
N HIS A 66 -11.08 4.85 3.54
CA HIS A 66 -11.34 4.04 2.35
C HIS A 66 -12.55 3.13 2.52
N TRP A 67 -12.69 2.48 3.68
CA TRP A 67 -13.87 1.68 4.01
C TRP A 67 -15.15 2.52 3.95
N PHE A 68 -15.15 3.71 4.55
CA PHE A 68 -16.30 4.60 4.54
C PHE A 68 -16.65 5.05 3.12
N ALA A 69 -15.66 5.54 2.35
CA ALA A 69 -15.88 6.00 0.98
C ALA A 69 -16.39 4.87 0.07
N SER A 70 -15.78 3.68 0.16
CA SER A 70 -16.19 2.51 -0.59
C SER A 70 -17.58 2.01 -0.16
N GLY A 71 -17.88 2.01 1.15
CA GLY A 71 -19.18 1.64 1.67
C GLY A 71 -20.29 2.56 1.18
N LEU A 72 -20.04 3.89 1.19
CA LEU A 72 -20.96 4.89 0.68
C LEU A 72 -21.19 4.73 -0.83
N ALA A 73 -20.12 4.57 -1.61
CA ALA A 73 -20.20 4.32 -3.04
C ALA A 73 -21.00 3.03 -3.34
N GLY A 74 -20.73 1.95 -2.60
CA GLY A 74 -21.47 0.69 -2.73
C GLY A 74 -22.96 0.82 -2.43
N TRP A 75 -23.32 1.60 -1.40
CA TRP A 75 -24.71 1.88 -1.07
C TRP A 75 -25.42 2.68 -2.18
N LEU A 76 -24.76 3.71 -2.72
CA LEU A 76 -25.31 4.54 -3.79
C LEU A 76 -25.47 3.78 -5.13
N THR A 77 -24.59 2.82 -5.41
CA THR A 77 -24.60 2.05 -6.66
C THR A 77 -25.34 0.72 -6.58
N GLY A 78 -25.79 0.32 -5.38
CA GLY A 78 -26.42 -0.99 -5.17
C GLY A 78 -25.44 -2.16 -5.28
N ALA A 79 -24.14 -1.93 -5.06
CA ALA A 79 -23.11 -2.98 -5.17
C ALA A 79 -23.30 -4.07 -4.11
N GLY A 80 -23.24 -5.33 -4.57
CA GLY A 80 -23.53 -6.52 -3.75
C GLY A 80 -22.36 -7.03 -2.91
N ALA A 81 -22.36 -8.36 -2.65
CA ALA A 81 -21.39 -9.02 -1.77
C ALA A 81 -19.92 -8.93 -2.24
N GLU A 82 -19.67 -8.80 -3.54
CA GLU A 82 -18.32 -8.65 -4.09
C GLU A 82 -17.61 -7.41 -3.54
N HIS A 83 -18.36 -6.33 -3.36
CA HIS A 83 -17.83 -5.08 -2.80
C HIS A 83 -17.30 -5.24 -1.38
N LYS A 84 -17.97 -6.03 -0.54
CA LYS A 84 -17.53 -6.33 0.84
C LYS A 84 -16.18 -7.08 0.87
N ARG A 85 -15.93 -7.98 -0.09
CA ARG A 85 -14.67 -8.72 -0.19
C ARG A 85 -13.51 -7.80 -0.58
N VAL A 86 -13.76 -6.85 -1.48
CA VAL A 86 -12.76 -5.83 -1.86
C VAL A 86 -12.41 -4.94 -0.68
N ILE A 87 -13.41 -4.47 0.08
CA ILE A 87 -13.19 -3.68 1.30
C ILE A 87 -12.35 -4.48 2.32
N LEU A 88 -12.67 -5.75 2.54
CA LEU A 88 -11.90 -6.60 3.45
C LEU A 88 -10.45 -6.78 2.97
N ALA A 89 -10.25 -6.94 1.66
CA ALA A 89 -8.92 -7.04 1.07
C ALA A 89 -8.08 -5.77 1.32
N HIS A 90 -8.68 -4.59 1.21
CA HIS A 90 -8.05 -3.31 1.53
C HIS A 90 -7.65 -3.23 3.01
N LEU A 91 -8.54 -3.64 3.92
CA LEU A 91 -8.26 -3.62 5.36
C LEU A 91 -7.11 -4.57 5.72
N VAL A 92 -7.11 -5.78 5.17
CA VAL A 92 -6.05 -6.77 5.37
C VAL A 92 -4.71 -6.23 4.86
N ALA A 93 -4.70 -5.57 3.69
CA ALA A 93 -3.49 -4.97 3.15
C ALA A 93 -2.93 -3.85 4.05
N ALA A 94 -3.80 -2.96 4.55
CA ALA A 94 -3.40 -1.87 5.42
C ALA A 94 -2.81 -2.38 6.75
N ILE A 95 -3.47 -3.35 7.39
CA ILE A 95 -2.99 -4.00 8.62
C ILE A 95 -1.68 -4.75 8.36
N GLY A 96 -1.56 -5.41 7.21
CA GLY A 96 -0.34 -6.14 6.83
C GLY A 96 0.87 -5.21 6.70
N VAL A 97 0.72 -4.07 6.03
CA VAL A 97 1.80 -3.06 5.92
C VAL A 97 2.15 -2.48 7.29
N ALA A 98 1.15 -2.08 8.08
CA ALA A 98 1.38 -1.54 9.43
C ALA A 98 2.06 -2.58 10.34
N GLY A 99 1.66 -3.84 10.27
CA GLY A 99 2.26 -4.93 11.02
C GLY A 99 3.72 -5.20 10.64
N LEU A 100 4.06 -5.12 9.35
CA LEU A 100 5.45 -5.25 8.89
C LEU A 100 6.33 -4.11 9.43
N VAL A 101 5.84 -2.87 9.38
CA VAL A 101 6.58 -1.71 9.91
C VAL A 101 6.70 -1.80 11.44
N THR A 102 5.63 -2.24 12.13
CA THR A 102 5.68 -2.47 13.58
C THR A 102 6.72 -3.53 13.96
N LEU A 103 6.78 -4.63 13.22
CA LEU A 103 7.74 -5.69 13.46
C LEU A 103 9.17 -5.17 13.34
N GLU A 104 9.43 -4.31 12.36
CA GLU A 104 10.73 -3.68 12.20
C GLU A 104 11.07 -2.74 13.34
N VAL A 105 10.15 -1.85 13.74
CA VAL A 105 10.32 -0.92 14.85
C VAL A 105 10.68 -1.67 16.14
N VAL A 106 10.02 -2.79 16.41
CA VAL A 106 10.26 -3.61 17.61
C VAL A 106 11.58 -4.41 17.52
N LEU A 107 12.03 -4.80 16.34
CA LEU A 107 13.22 -5.65 16.19
C LEU A 107 14.53 -4.88 16.00
N LEU A 108 14.46 -3.60 15.61
CA LEU A 108 15.66 -2.81 15.37
C LEU A 108 16.02 -1.96 16.59
N PRO A 109 17.33 -1.72 16.83
CA PRO A 109 17.78 -0.80 17.87
C PRO A 109 17.33 0.64 17.56
N ASP A 110 17.03 1.43 18.59
CA ASP A 110 16.55 2.82 18.54
C ASP A 110 17.33 3.73 17.57
N SER A 111 18.64 3.48 17.45
CA SER A 111 19.53 4.27 16.56
C SER A 111 19.25 4.11 15.06
N VAL A 112 18.58 3.04 14.66
CA VAL A 112 18.30 2.69 13.25
C VAL A 112 16.80 2.72 12.93
N GLU A 113 15.96 2.67 13.96
CA GLU A 113 14.51 2.48 13.91
C GLU A 113 13.79 3.40 12.90
N ARG A 114 14.01 4.70 12.98
CA ARG A 114 13.34 5.69 12.12
C ARG A 114 13.79 5.61 10.66
N SER A 115 15.09 5.47 10.46
CA SER A 115 15.64 5.32 9.11
C SER A 115 15.21 3.99 8.53
N GLY A 116 15.19 2.93 9.35
CA GLY A 116 14.74 1.60 8.98
C GLY A 116 13.27 1.60 8.54
N ALA A 117 12.36 2.18 9.34
CA ALA A 117 10.94 2.25 9.00
C ALA A 117 10.67 2.96 7.66
N ARG A 118 11.42 4.03 7.36
CA ARG A 118 11.35 4.69 6.05
C ARG A 118 11.89 3.81 4.92
N PHE A 119 13.01 3.11 5.16
CA PHE A 119 13.59 2.19 4.18
C PHE A 119 12.69 0.99 3.93
N LEU A 120 12.08 0.43 4.97
CA LEU A 120 11.16 -0.69 4.83
C LEU A 120 9.91 -0.30 4.06
N THR A 121 9.29 0.85 4.37
CA THR A 121 8.15 1.37 3.60
C THR A 121 8.51 1.60 2.13
N ALA A 122 9.67 2.16 1.85
CA ALA A 122 10.17 2.30 0.48
C ALA A 122 10.39 0.92 -0.18
N ALA A 123 10.97 -0.04 0.55
CA ALA A 123 11.15 -1.41 0.07
C ALA A 123 9.81 -2.09 -0.21
N CYS A 124 8.81 -1.93 0.65
CA CYS A 124 7.45 -2.43 0.40
C CYS A 124 6.86 -1.86 -0.90
N ILE A 125 6.96 -0.55 -1.13
CA ILE A 125 6.49 0.08 -2.37
C ILE A 125 7.19 -0.55 -3.58
N GLY A 126 8.52 -0.68 -3.52
CA GLY A 126 9.33 -1.25 -4.59
C GLY A 126 8.99 -2.72 -4.87
N LEU A 127 8.94 -3.55 -3.81
CA LEU A 127 8.68 -4.99 -3.91
C LEU A 127 7.25 -5.28 -4.38
N ILE A 128 6.26 -4.58 -3.85
CA ILE A 128 4.86 -4.74 -4.27
C ILE A 128 4.73 -4.37 -5.74
N SER A 129 5.28 -3.22 -6.16
CA SER A 129 5.23 -2.76 -7.54
C SER A 129 5.96 -3.71 -8.51
N LEU A 130 7.13 -4.21 -8.10
CA LEU A 130 7.91 -5.19 -8.85
C LEU A 130 7.16 -6.52 -8.98
N GLY A 131 6.71 -7.07 -7.84
CA GLY A 131 6.01 -8.35 -7.78
C GLY A 131 4.73 -8.34 -8.60
N TYR A 132 3.95 -7.26 -8.50
CA TYR A 132 2.74 -7.10 -9.29
C TYR A 132 3.03 -7.03 -10.80
N SER A 133 3.99 -6.21 -11.21
CA SER A 133 4.37 -6.11 -12.62
C SER A 133 4.83 -7.47 -13.17
N ARG A 134 5.56 -8.26 -12.38
CA ARG A 134 5.98 -9.61 -12.74
C ARG A 134 4.80 -10.59 -12.83
N ALA A 135 3.86 -10.51 -11.90
CA ALA A 135 2.65 -11.34 -11.90
C ALA A 135 1.76 -11.09 -13.12
N LEU A 136 1.81 -9.88 -13.69
CA LEU A 136 1.15 -9.50 -14.95
C LEU A 136 1.96 -9.91 -16.20
N GLY A 137 3.06 -10.65 -16.05
CA GLY A 137 3.88 -11.11 -17.18
C GLY A 137 4.83 -10.04 -17.76
N ALA A 138 5.01 -8.90 -17.09
CA ALA A 138 5.94 -7.89 -17.56
C ALA A 138 7.39 -8.42 -17.54
N SER A 139 8.22 -7.96 -18.48
CA SER A 139 9.65 -8.23 -18.45
C SER A 139 10.32 -7.61 -17.21
N TRP A 140 11.46 -8.13 -16.78
CA TRP A 140 12.22 -7.59 -15.64
C TRP A 140 12.51 -6.09 -15.78
N ALA A 141 12.94 -5.66 -16.98
CA ALA A 141 13.21 -4.26 -17.26
C ALA A 141 11.97 -3.36 -17.11
N ARG A 142 10.78 -3.86 -17.49
CA ARG A 142 9.52 -3.14 -17.31
C ARG A 142 9.10 -3.10 -15.85
N ALA A 143 9.23 -4.21 -15.13
CA ALA A 143 8.89 -4.29 -13.71
C ALA A 143 9.76 -3.37 -12.86
N ILE A 144 11.08 -3.31 -13.12
CA ILE A 144 12.02 -2.41 -12.45
C ILE A 144 11.67 -0.94 -12.74
N ARG A 145 11.32 -0.59 -13.98
CA ARG A 145 10.89 0.78 -14.30
C ARG A 145 9.63 1.19 -13.55
N VAL A 146 8.63 0.30 -13.44
CA VAL A 146 7.40 0.56 -12.69
C VAL A 146 7.70 0.76 -11.21
N ALA A 147 8.55 -0.09 -10.61
CA ALA A 147 8.97 0.04 -9.22
C ALA A 147 9.74 1.36 -8.98
N ALA A 148 10.64 1.73 -9.89
CA ALA A 148 11.40 2.98 -9.81
C ALA A 148 10.47 4.22 -9.89
N VAL A 149 9.50 4.22 -10.80
CA VAL A 149 8.50 5.29 -10.90
C VAL A 149 7.68 5.40 -9.62
N ALA A 150 7.21 4.27 -9.08
CA ALA A 150 6.46 4.24 -7.83
C ALA A 150 7.28 4.83 -6.65
N LEU A 151 8.56 4.47 -6.55
CA LEU A 151 9.47 5.02 -5.54
C LEU A 151 9.72 6.52 -5.71
N VAL A 152 9.92 6.99 -6.94
CA VAL A 152 10.07 8.43 -7.22
C VAL A 152 8.83 9.20 -6.82
N LEU A 153 7.64 8.71 -7.18
CA LEU A 153 6.37 9.35 -6.79
C LEU A 153 6.17 9.35 -5.28
N ALA A 154 6.47 8.25 -4.60
CA ALA A 154 6.41 8.17 -3.15
C ALA A 154 7.36 9.18 -2.47
N SER A 155 8.60 9.27 -2.97
CA SER A 155 9.60 10.23 -2.48
C SER A 155 9.17 11.68 -2.74
N LEU A 156 8.53 11.96 -3.87
CA LEU A 156 7.97 13.28 -4.19
C LEU A 156 6.86 13.66 -3.20
N VAL A 157 5.92 12.75 -2.93
CA VAL A 157 4.84 12.97 -1.95
C VAL A 157 5.40 13.23 -0.56
N ALA A 158 6.38 12.43 -0.13
CA ALA A 158 7.06 12.62 1.15
C ALA A 158 7.79 13.97 1.21
N GLY A 159 8.50 14.34 0.14
CA GLY A 159 9.22 15.62 0.04
C GLY A 159 8.30 16.84 0.06
N ILE A 160 7.17 16.78 -0.64
CA ILE A 160 6.14 17.83 -0.60
C ILE A 160 5.59 17.97 0.82
N LYS A 161 5.25 16.86 1.47
CA LYS A 161 4.72 16.88 2.83
C LYS A 161 5.72 17.44 3.83
N TYR A 162 7.00 17.08 3.69
CA TYR A 162 8.09 17.63 4.49
C TYR A 162 8.22 19.15 4.31
N ALA A 163 8.22 19.63 3.06
CA ALA A 163 8.33 21.06 2.76
C ALA A 163 7.13 21.89 3.24
N LEU A 164 5.94 21.29 3.32
CA LEU A 164 4.73 21.98 3.81
C LEU A 164 4.52 21.85 5.32
N GLY A 165 5.23 20.93 5.97
CA GLY A 165 5.14 20.69 7.43
C GLY A 165 6.12 21.54 8.24
N HIS A 166 7.02 22.25 7.58
CA HIS A 166 7.97 23.22 8.13
C HIS A 166 7.64 24.61 7.61
#